data_68e2c2f5c9ba8704001cee8581232967
#
_entry.id   68e2c2f5c9ba8704001cee8581232967
#
_cell.length_a   1.000
_cell.length_b   1.000
_cell.length_c   1.000
_cell.angle_alpha   90.00
_cell.angle_beta   90.00
_cell.angle_gamma   90.00
#
_symmetry.space_group_name_H-M   'P 1'
#
loop_
_entity.id
_entity.type
_entity.pdbx_description
1 polymer ?
#
loop_
_entity_poly.entity_id
_entity_poly.type
_entity_poly.pdbx_seq_one_letter_code
_entity_poly.pdbx_strand_id
1 'polypeptide(L)'
;MTVIELIERCSARLEQAGVSFGHGTTCAYDEAAWLALWALGLPLDDLDGVADRPVAPDAQARVEALVEQRIATRKPAAYLTREAWLQGVPFYVDERAIVPRSFIAELLADGSIDPWLSEHTRHVLDLCTGN
;
A
#
# COMPACT_ATOMS: atom_id res chain seq x y z
N MET A 1 23.82 -5.73 0.03
CA MET A 1 22.67 -4.94 -0.50
C MET A 1 21.90 -4.37 0.67
N THR A 2 21.64 -3.09 0.63
CA THR A 2 20.82 -2.39 1.63
C THR A 2 19.35 -2.38 1.20
N VAL A 3 18.47 -1.93 2.11
CA VAL A 3 17.02 -1.79 1.82
C VAL A 3 16.81 -0.84 0.65
N ILE A 4 17.48 0.32 0.64
CA ILE A 4 17.31 1.31 -0.41
C ILE A 4 17.79 0.79 -1.77
N GLU A 5 18.94 0.11 -1.83
CA GLU A 5 19.44 -0.49 -3.07
C GLU A 5 18.49 -1.57 -3.62
N LEU A 6 17.86 -2.35 -2.74
CA LEU A 6 16.87 -3.34 -3.13
C LEU A 6 15.60 -2.68 -3.70
N ILE A 7 15.12 -1.60 -3.06
CA ILE A 7 13.97 -0.82 -3.52
C ILE A 7 14.23 -0.23 -4.91
N GLU A 8 15.38 0.41 -5.12
CA GLU A 8 15.77 1.00 -6.40
C GLU A 8 15.80 -0.05 -7.52
N ARG A 9 16.37 -1.21 -7.24
CA ARG A 9 16.41 -2.33 -8.18
C ARG A 9 15.02 -2.87 -8.51
N CYS A 10 14.15 -3.01 -7.52
CA CYS A 10 12.76 -3.44 -7.69
C CYS A 10 11.95 -2.40 -8.48
N SER A 11 12.13 -1.12 -8.19
CA SER A 11 11.52 -0.01 -8.92
C SER A 11 11.86 -0.06 -10.40
N ALA A 12 13.14 -0.18 -10.74
CA ALA A 12 13.59 -0.29 -12.13
C ALA A 12 12.95 -1.49 -12.86
N ARG A 13 12.76 -2.61 -12.18
CA ARG A 13 12.09 -3.80 -12.75
C ARG A 13 10.61 -3.57 -13.01
N LEU A 14 9.90 -2.91 -12.09
CA LEU A 14 8.49 -2.55 -12.28
C LEU A 14 8.30 -1.58 -13.45
N GLU A 15 9.17 -0.58 -13.59
CA GLU A 15 9.18 0.35 -14.71
C GLU A 15 9.42 -0.36 -16.05
N GLN A 16 10.46 -1.20 -16.14
CA GLN A 16 10.78 -1.95 -17.34
C GLN A 16 9.66 -2.90 -17.77
N ALA A 17 8.94 -3.46 -16.80
CA ALA A 17 7.81 -4.33 -17.06
C ALA A 17 6.54 -3.56 -17.51
N GLY A 18 6.51 -2.23 -17.39
CA GLY A 18 5.38 -1.39 -17.79
C GLY A 18 4.10 -1.73 -17.03
N VAL A 19 4.18 -2.02 -15.74
CA VAL A 19 3.00 -2.23 -14.90
C VAL A 19 2.27 -0.91 -14.65
N SER A 20 0.96 -0.98 -14.45
CA SER A 20 0.14 0.20 -14.14
C SER A 20 0.07 0.41 -12.64
N PHE A 21 0.14 1.67 -12.23
CA PHE A 21 -0.01 2.12 -10.83
C PHE A 21 -1.33 2.87 -10.65
N GLY A 22 -1.66 3.27 -9.43
CA GLY A 22 -2.86 4.06 -9.11
C GLY A 22 -3.85 3.37 -8.17
N HIS A 23 -3.46 2.22 -7.59
CA HIS A 23 -4.24 1.48 -6.61
C HIS A 23 -3.53 1.44 -5.25
N GLY A 24 -3.27 2.63 -4.69
CA GLY A 24 -2.56 2.83 -3.43
C GLY A 24 -1.16 3.44 -3.59
N THR A 25 -0.54 3.28 -4.75
CA THR A 25 0.74 3.89 -5.13
C THR A 25 0.61 4.59 -6.47
N THR A 26 1.44 5.59 -6.72
CA THR A 26 1.36 6.42 -7.96
C THR A 26 2.54 6.21 -8.88
N CYS A 27 3.62 5.60 -8.41
CA CYS A 27 4.83 5.35 -9.20
C CYS A 27 5.51 4.03 -8.80
N ALA A 28 6.45 3.59 -9.62
CA ALA A 28 7.20 2.34 -9.41
C ALA A 28 8.01 2.35 -8.11
N TYR A 29 8.60 3.50 -7.76
CA TYR A 29 9.42 3.62 -6.56
C TYR A 29 8.59 3.43 -5.29
N ASP A 30 7.45 4.13 -5.18
CA ASP A 30 6.56 4.01 -4.02
C ASP A 30 6.03 2.58 -3.87
N GLU A 31 5.67 1.93 -4.99
CA GLU A 31 5.19 0.55 -4.94
C GLU A 31 6.31 -0.43 -4.57
N ALA A 32 7.52 -0.25 -5.10
CA ALA A 32 8.67 -1.06 -4.73
C ALA A 32 9.04 -0.89 -3.25
N ALA A 33 9.00 0.35 -2.74
CA ALA A 33 9.23 0.64 -1.33
C ALA A 33 8.20 -0.07 -0.44
N TRP A 34 6.91 0.06 -0.77
CA TRP A 34 5.86 -0.63 -0.02
C TRP A 34 6.04 -2.16 -0.02
N LEU A 35 6.21 -2.77 -1.20
CA LEU A 35 6.39 -4.22 -1.31
C LEU A 35 7.63 -4.71 -0.55
N ALA A 36 8.75 -3.98 -0.64
CA ALA A 36 9.98 -4.33 0.07
C ALA A 36 9.82 -4.20 1.58
N LEU A 37 9.35 -3.07 2.08
CA LEU A 37 9.15 -2.84 3.51
C LEU A 37 8.16 -3.86 4.11
N TRP A 38 7.05 -4.11 3.41
CA TRP A 38 6.06 -5.10 3.83
C TRP A 38 6.66 -6.51 3.91
N ALA A 39 7.36 -6.96 2.87
CA ALA A 39 7.96 -8.31 2.82
C ALA A 39 9.11 -8.50 3.83
N LEU A 40 9.77 -7.41 4.22
CA LEU A 40 10.82 -7.39 5.22
C LEU A 40 10.28 -7.23 6.66
N GLY A 41 8.99 -6.94 6.83
CA GLY A 41 8.38 -6.65 8.13
C GLY A 41 8.89 -5.36 8.75
N LEU A 42 9.23 -4.37 7.93
CA LEU A 42 9.71 -3.05 8.34
C LEU A 42 8.57 -2.03 8.38
N PRO A 43 8.71 -0.93 9.14
CA PRO A 43 7.73 0.15 9.12
C PRO A 43 7.51 0.69 7.71
N LEU A 44 6.24 0.83 7.29
CA LEU A 44 5.88 1.29 5.95
C LEU A 44 6.02 2.80 5.78
N ASP A 45 6.11 3.54 6.87
CA ASP A 45 6.15 5.00 6.95
C ASP A 45 7.51 5.56 7.41
N ASP A 46 8.52 4.71 7.60
CA ASP A 46 9.86 5.11 8.06
C ASP A 46 10.96 4.50 7.18
N LEU A 47 10.93 4.82 5.88
CA LEU A 47 11.98 4.36 4.97
C LEU A 47 13.35 4.92 5.35
N ASP A 48 13.43 6.19 5.74
CA ASP A 48 14.70 6.85 6.07
C ASP A 48 15.40 6.17 7.25
N GLY A 49 14.64 5.72 8.25
CA GLY A 49 15.18 5.03 9.41
C GLY A 49 15.71 3.62 9.13
N VAL A 50 15.38 3.04 7.99
CA VAL A 50 15.77 1.66 7.64
C VAL A 50 16.54 1.53 6.32
N ALA A 51 16.72 2.62 5.58
CA ALA A 51 17.28 2.64 4.23
C ALA A 51 18.65 1.91 4.11
N ASP A 52 19.54 2.17 5.06
CA ASP A 52 20.89 1.62 5.06
C ASP A 52 21.01 0.22 5.71
N ARG A 53 19.91 -0.35 6.18
CA ARG A 53 19.93 -1.68 6.81
C ARG A 53 20.31 -2.75 5.78
N PRO A 54 21.24 -3.66 6.12
CA PRO A 54 21.59 -4.77 5.25
C PRO A 54 20.41 -5.76 5.15
N VAL A 55 20.18 -6.26 3.94
CA VAL A 55 19.16 -7.27 3.66
C VAL A 55 19.82 -8.62 3.47
N ALA A 56 19.37 -9.63 4.23
CA ALA A 56 19.84 -10.99 4.08
C ALA A 56 19.40 -11.60 2.73
N PRO A 57 20.18 -12.51 2.13
CA PRO A 57 19.88 -13.07 0.81
C PRO A 57 18.50 -13.74 0.68
N ASP A 58 18.07 -14.43 1.72
CA ASP A 58 16.74 -15.06 1.77
C ASP A 58 15.60 -14.03 1.84
N ALA A 59 15.82 -12.93 2.57
CA ALA A 59 14.87 -11.83 2.65
C ALA A 59 14.80 -11.08 1.31
N GLN A 60 15.95 -10.84 0.67
CA GLN A 60 16.01 -10.28 -0.67
C GLN A 60 15.21 -11.14 -1.66
N ALA A 61 15.41 -12.45 -1.66
CA ALA A 61 14.70 -13.38 -2.56
C ALA A 61 13.18 -13.32 -2.36
N ARG A 62 12.68 -13.14 -1.11
CA ARG A 62 11.24 -12.96 -0.86
C ARG A 62 10.69 -11.69 -1.48
N VAL A 63 11.40 -10.56 -1.35
CA VAL A 63 11.00 -9.29 -1.97
C VAL A 63 10.96 -9.43 -3.49
N GLU A 64 12.02 -9.99 -4.08
CA GLU A 64 12.11 -10.17 -5.53
C GLU A 64 11.02 -11.09 -6.07
N ALA A 65 10.69 -12.16 -5.36
CA ALA A 65 9.59 -13.06 -5.73
C ALA A 65 8.23 -12.33 -5.72
N LEU A 66 7.99 -11.45 -4.75
CA LEU A 66 6.77 -10.66 -4.67
C LEU A 66 6.67 -9.67 -5.84
N VAL A 67 7.77 -9.02 -6.20
CA VAL A 67 7.85 -8.12 -7.36
C VAL A 67 7.61 -8.90 -8.66
N GLU A 68 8.21 -10.08 -8.82
CA GLU A 68 7.94 -10.95 -9.97
C GLU A 68 6.46 -11.34 -10.06
N GLN A 69 5.84 -11.68 -8.94
CA GLN A 69 4.42 -11.99 -8.89
C GLN A 69 3.57 -10.78 -9.32
N ARG A 70 3.94 -9.57 -8.89
CA ARG A 70 3.31 -8.31 -9.31
C ARG A 70 3.40 -8.12 -10.83
N ILE A 71 4.56 -8.34 -11.40
CA ILE A 71 4.81 -8.22 -12.85
C ILE A 71 4.02 -9.28 -13.63
N ALA A 72 4.10 -10.54 -13.22
CA ALA A 72 3.48 -11.66 -13.91
C ALA A 72 1.95 -11.61 -13.88
N THR A 73 1.36 -11.28 -12.74
CA THR A 73 -0.10 -11.28 -12.57
C THR A 73 -0.75 -9.97 -12.94
N ARG A 74 -0.01 -8.87 -12.98
CA ARG A 74 -0.52 -7.49 -13.16
C ARG A 74 -1.52 -7.05 -12.09
N LYS A 75 -1.70 -7.82 -11.03
CA LYS A 75 -2.59 -7.47 -9.91
C LYS A 75 -2.00 -6.32 -9.09
N PRO A 76 -2.82 -5.36 -8.64
CA PRO A 76 -2.38 -4.34 -7.70
C PRO A 76 -1.65 -4.92 -6.50
N ALA A 77 -0.62 -4.23 -6.02
CA ALA A 77 0.19 -4.67 -4.88
C ALA A 77 -0.65 -5.02 -3.64
N ALA A 78 -1.72 -4.25 -3.38
CA ALA A 78 -2.64 -4.48 -2.27
C ALA A 78 -3.28 -5.87 -2.29
N TYR A 79 -3.59 -6.43 -3.46
CA TYR A 79 -4.14 -7.78 -3.57
C TYR A 79 -3.09 -8.88 -3.34
N LEU A 80 -1.82 -8.59 -3.59
CA LEU A 80 -0.72 -9.53 -3.32
C LEU A 80 -0.38 -9.57 -1.83
N THR A 81 -0.35 -8.39 -1.19
CA THR A 81 -0.08 -8.26 0.25
C THR A 81 -1.33 -8.51 1.09
N ARG A 82 -2.52 -8.46 0.49
CA ARG A 82 -3.84 -8.50 1.14
C ARG A 82 -4.03 -7.40 2.17
N GLU A 83 -3.38 -6.27 1.95
CA GLU A 83 -3.36 -5.12 2.84
C GLU A 83 -3.43 -3.83 2.04
N ALA A 84 -4.25 -2.90 2.49
CA ALA A 84 -4.33 -1.54 1.99
C ALA A 84 -4.54 -0.59 3.16
N TRP A 85 -4.13 0.67 2.99
CA TRP A 85 -4.24 1.70 4.01
C TRP A 85 -5.05 2.88 3.47
N LEU A 86 -5.98 3.36 4.28
CA LEU A 86 -6.77 4.55 3.99
C LEU A 86 -6.83 5.41 5.25
N GLN A 87 -6.32 6.64 5.17
CA GLN A 87 -6.26 7.59 6.30
C GLN A 87 -5.67 6.95 7.58
N GLY A 88 -4.58 6.19 7.44
CA GLY A 88 -3.91 5.54 8.56
C GLY A 88 -4.63 4.30 9.13
N VAL A 89 -5.72 3.85 8.50
CA VAL A 89 -6.46 2.66 8.90
C VAL A 89 -6.11 1.49 7.96
N PRO A 90 -5.66 0.36 8.49
CA PRO A 90 -5.38 -0.83 7.68
C PRO A 90 -6.66 -1.60 7.34
N PHE A 91 -6.74 -2.08 6.10
CA PHE A 91 -7.81 -2.94 5.60
C PHE A 91 -7.24 -4.24 5.05
N TYR A 92 -7.89 -5.34 5.35
CA TYR A 92 -7.70 -6.56 4.57
C TYR A 92 -8.40 -6.40 3.22
N VAL A 93 -7.72 -6.72 2.12
CA VAL A 93 -8.28 -6.62 0.77
C VAL A 93 -7.96 -7.86 -0.06
N ASP A 94 -8.90 -8.21 -0.93
CA ASP A 94 -8.70 -9.21 -2.00
C ASP A 94 -9.56 -8.83 -3.22
N GLU A 95 -9.50 -9.64 -4.28
CA GLU A 95 -10.14 -9.31 -5.55
C GLU A 95 -11.68 -9.28 -5.50
N ARG A 96 -12.32 -9.65 -4.38
CA ARG A 96 -13.78 -9.54 -4.19
C ARG A 96 -14.25 -8.11 -4.00
N ALA A 97 -13.36 -7.22 -3.60
CA ALA A 97 -13.66 -5.81 -3.39
C ALA A 97 -12.59 -4.93 -4.03
N ILE A 98 -12.97 -3.71 -4.40
CA ILE A 98 -12.03 -2.68 -4.87
C ILE A 98 -11.05 -2.30 -3.76
N VAL A 99 -9.81 -1.97 -4.11
CA VAL A 99 -8.84 -1.39 -3.17
C VAL A 99 -9.46 -0.14 -2.54
N PRO A 100 -9.46 -0.01 -1.19
CA PRO A 100 -10.10 1.09 -0.50
C PRO A 100 -9.60 2.46 -0.97
N ARG A 101 -10.53 3.30 -1.38
CA ARG A 101 -10.31 4.72 -1.72
C ARG A 101 -11.63 5.46 -1.53
N SER A 102 -11.58 6.64 -0.94
CA SER A 102 -12.80 7.39 -0.68
C SER A 102 -12.51 8.87 -0.44
N PHE A 103 -13.18 9.74 -1.17
CA PHE A 103 -13.23 11.17 -0.84
C PHE A 103 -13.96 11.45 0.47
N ILE A 104 -14.89 10.59 0.88
CA ILE A 104 -15.56 10.70 2.18
C ILE A 104 -14.57 10.52 3.33
N ALA A 105 -13.58 9.65 3.17
CA ALA A 105 -12.54 9.47 4.18
C ALA A 105 -11.73 10.75 4.41
N GLU A 106 -11.46 11.53 3.36
CA GLU A 106 -10.81 12.85 3.48
C GLU A 106 -11.68 13.84 4.25
N LEU A 107 -12.99 13.89 3.93
CA LEU A 107 -13.96 14.75 4.63
C LEU A 107 -14.12 14.39 6.12
N LEU A 108 -14.03 13.10 6.45
CA LEU A 108 -14.02 12.63 7.83
C LEU A 108 -12.74 13.03 8.55
N ALA A 109 -11.58 12.87 7.88
CA ALA A 109 -10.28 13.16 8.45
C ALA A 109 -10.08 14.66 8.71
N ASP A 110 -10.59 15.53 7.84
CA ASP A 110 -10.47 16.99 7.96
C ASP A 110 -11.57 17.64 8.80
N GLY A 111 -12.55 16.86 9.27
CA GLY A 111 -13.65 17.36 10.09
C GLY A 111 -14.76 18.09 9.31
N SER A 112 -14.77 18.03 7.99
CA SER A 112 -15.74 18.74 7.14
C SER A 112 -17.20 18.35 7.41
N ILE A 113 -17.47 17.16 7.91
CA ILE A 113 -18.82 16.68 8.27
C ILE A 113 -19.19 16.91 9.73
N ASP A 114 -18.27 17.33 10.58
CA ASP A 114 -18.52 17.55 12.02
C ASP A 114 -19.70 18.49 12.31
N PRO A 115 -19.97 19.55 11.51
CA PRO A 115 -21.13 20.41 11.74
C PRO A 115 -22.49 19.69 11.69
N TRP A 116 -22.57 18.55 10.99
CA TRP A 116 -23.82 17.75 10.91
C TRP A 116 -23.88 16.63 11.94
N LEU A 117 -22.84 16.48 12.77
CA LEU A 117 -22.76 15.50 13.85
C LEU A 117 -22.95 16.21 15.20
N SER A 118 -23.54 15.51 16.17
CA SER A 118 -23.68 16.01 17.54
C SER A 118 -23.66 14.85 18.52
N GLU A 119 -23.66 15.16 19.82
CA GLU A 119 -23.80 14.16 20.89
C GLU A 119 -25.13 13.38 20.81
N HIS A 120 -26.12 13.89 20.06
CA HIS A 120 -27.39 13.24 19.83
C HIS A 120 -27.45 12.37 18.60
N THR A 121 -26.40 12.35 17.75
CA THR A 121 -26.31 11.48 16.59
C THR A 121 -26.28 10.02 17.04
N ARG A 122 -27.21 9.19 16.56
CA ARG A 122 -27.36 7.78 16.95
C ARG A 122 -27.28 6.82 15.78
N HIS A 123 -27.52 7.28 14.59
CA HIS A 123 -27.56 6.45 13.40
C HIS A 123 -26.73 7.07 12.28
N VAL A 124 -25.93 6.25 11.63
CA VAL A 124 -25.16 6.60 10.44
C VAL A 124 -25.40 5.51 9.41
N LEU A 125 -25.62 5.90 8.15
CA LEU A 125 -25.77 4.97 7.04
C LEU A 125 -24.63 5.19 6.06
N ASP A 126 -23.85 4.14 5.85
CA ASP A 126 -22.83 4.10 4.81
C ASP A 126 -23.34 3.21 3.66
N LEU A 127 -23.54 3.82 2.49
CA LEU A 127 -23.99 3.12 1.29
C LEU A 127 -22.82 2.73 0.41
N CYS A 128 -22.87 1.51 -0.12
CA CYS A 128 -21.82 0.97 -0.99
C CYS A 128 -20.44 0.95 -0.31
N THR A 129 -20.41 0.49 0.91
CA THR A 129 -19.22 0.44 1.77
C THR A 129 -18.01 -0.21 1.08
N GLY A 130 -18.23 -1.23 0.26
CA GLY A 130 -17.18 -1.96 -0.45
C GLY A 130 -16.48 -2.95 0.46
N ASN A 131 -15.33 -2.56 1.01
CA ASN A 131 -14.46 -3.43 1.81
C ASN A 131 -14.74 -3.29 3.30
#